data_aa15733fd4fe8e123a0dd255be25b8bb
#
_entry.id   aa15733fd4fe8e123a0dd255be25b8bb
#
_cell.length_a   1.000
_cell.length_b   1.000
_cell.length_c   1.000
_cell.angle_alpha   90.00
_cell.angle_beta   90.00
_cell.angle_gamma   90.00
#
_symmetry.space_group_name_H-M   'P 1'
#
loop_
_entity.id
_entity.type
_entity.pdbx_description
1 polymer ?
#
loop_
_entity_poly.entity_id
_entity_poly.type
_entity_poly.pdbx_seq_one_letter_code
_entity_poly.pdbx_strand_id
1 'polypeptide(L)'
;DVSEGVDTVSLFITAKRIEGCSEKTLNYYRQTIFAMLSGIGKLAQEITTEDLRQYLTDYQTQRKSSKVTIDNIRRILSSYFSWMEDEDHIVKSPVRRIHKVKTAKVIKETYSDETLEIMRDNCSSIRDLAMIDLLASSGMRVGEMSALNRDDINFNERECVVFGKGSKERIVYFDARTKIHLQNYLESRSDSNPALFVSLASPHGRLQIGGIERRLRELG
;
A
#
# COMPACT_ATOMS: atom_id res chain seq x y z
N ASP A 1 5.01 -32.50 -9.51
CA ASP A 1 6.02 -31.86 -9.08
C ASP A 1 6.00 -30.34 -8.92
N VAL A 2 4.80 -29.77 -8.96
CA VAL A 2 4.52 -28.41 -8.46
C VAL A 2 4.71 -28.32 -6.93
N SER A 3 4.81 -29.48 -6.21
CA SER A 3 4.92 -29.54 -4.77
C SER A 3 6.26 -29.01 -4.21
N GLU A 4 7.40 -29.25 -4.90
CA GLU A 4 8.71 -28.74 -4.45
C GLU A 4 8.84 -27.22 -4.60
N GLY A 5 8.26 -26.64 -5.65
CA GLY A 5 8.22 -25.20 -5.81
C GLY A 5 7.35 -24.50 -4.76
N VAL A 6 6.26 -25.15 -4.33
CA VAL A 6 5.39 -24.65 -3.25
C VAL A 6 6.11 -24.67 -1.90
N ASP A 7 6.92 -25.73 -1.65
CA ASP A 7 7.64 -25.86 -0.40
C ASP A 7 8.73 -24.79 -0.25
N THR A 8 9.54 -24.53 -1.26
CA THR A 8 10.56 -23.46 -1.22
C THR A 8 9.94 -22.07 -1.04
N VAL A 9 8.78 -21.82 -1.62
CA VAL A 9 8.07 -20.55 -1.40
C VAL A 9 7.59 -20.43 0.05
N SER A 10 7.04 -21.50 0.61
CA SER A 10 6.57 -21.50 2.00
C SER A 10 7.73 -21.32 2.99
N LEU A 11 8.86 -21.95 2.76
CA LEU A 11 10.08 -21.80 3.55
C LEU A 11 10.61 -20.36 3.47
N PHE A 12 10.70 -19.78 2.28
CA PHE A 12 11.09 -18.39 2.08
C PHE A 12 10.17 -17.42 2.83
N ILE A 13 8.85 -17.60 2.72
CA ILE A 13 7.88 -16.76 3.42
C ILE A 13 8.04 -16.86 4.94
N THR A 14 8.33 -18.07 5.46
CA THR A 14 8.60 -18.29 6.89
C THR A 14 9.87 -17.56 7.33
N ALA A 15 10.95 -17.64 6.55
CA ALA A 15 12.19 -16.91 6.81
C ALA A 15 11.94 -15.39 6.84
N LYS A 16 11.22 -14.85 5.86
CA LYS A 16 10.89 -13.42 5.79
C LYS A 16 9.95 -12.96 6.91
N ARG A 17 9.10 -13.85 7.43
CA ARG A 17 8.27 -13.56 8.61
C ARG A 17 9.12 -13.38 9.86
N ILE A 18 10.10 -14.26 10.08
CA ILE A 18 11.04 -14.16 11.22
C ILE A 18 11.90 -12.91 11.11
N GLU A 19 12.25 -12.46 9.89
CA GLU A 19 12.94 -11.20 9.63
C GLU A 19 12.05 -9.94 9.91
N GLY A 20 10.78 -10.12 10.29
CA GLY A 20 9.88 -9.02 10.65
C GLY A 20 9.11 -8.40 9.48
N CYS A 21 9.01 -9.08 8.34
CA CYS A 21 8.17 -8.61 7.24
C CYS A 21 6.68 -8.62 7.61
N SER A 22 5.96 -7.57 7.23
CA SER A 22 4.50 -7.50 7.44
C SER A 22 3.75 -8.53 6.59
N GLU A 23 2.58 -9.01 7.08
CA GLU A 23 1.74 -9.95 6.33
C GLU A 23 1.37 -9.44 4.92
N LYS A 24 1.17 -8.13 4.77
CA LYS A 24 0.94 -7.52 3.45
C LYS A 24 2.13 -7.71 2.51
N THR A 25 3.36 -7.55 3.03
CA THR A 25 4.60 -7.78 2.26
C THR A 25 4.77 -9.25 1.93
N LEU A 26 4.51 -10.15 2.88
CA LEU A 26 4.60 -11.60 2.69
C LEU A 26 3.62 -12.10 1.63
N ASN A 27 2.37 -11.61 1.66
CA ASN A 27 1.37 -11.93 0.65
C ASN A 27 1.79 -11.43 -0.74
N TYR A 28 2.36 -10.23 -0.84
CA TYR A 28 2.86 -9.71 -2.11
C TYR A 28 4.03 -10.54 -2.65
N TYR A 29 4.96 -10.95 -1.79
CA TYR A 29 6.04 -11.86 -2.15
C TYR A 29 5.49 -13.18 -2.68
N ARG A 30 4.62 -13.82 -1.91
CA ARG A 30 3.99 -15.09 -2.28
C ARG A 30 3.32 -15.02 -3.65
N GLN A 31 2.44 -14.05 -3.85
CA GLN A 31 1.71 -13.88 -5.11
C GLN A 31 2.66 -13.65 -6.29
N THR A 32 3.69 -12.83 -6.12
CA THR A 32 4.66 -12.53 -7.17
C THR A 32 5.48 -13.76 -7.57
N ILE A 33 5.95 -14.53 -6.58
CA ILE A 33 6.75 -15.74 -6.82
C ILE A 33 5.88 -16.82 -7.47
N PHE A 34 4.66 -17.06 -6.98
CA PHE A 34 3.73 -18.00 -7.60
C PHE A 34 3.38 -17.63 -9.04
N ALA A 35 3.13 -16.35 -9.31
CA ALA A 35 2.86 -15.89 -10.67
C ALA A 35 4.05 -16.14 -11.61
N MET A 36 5.28 -15.99 -11.13
CA MET A 36 6.49 -16.28 -11.88
C MET A 36 6.65 -17.79 -12.12
N LEU A 37 6.54 -18.63 -11.09
CA LEU A 37 6.65 -20.08 -11.21
C LEU A 37 5.60 -20.65 -12.18
N SER A 38 4.35 -20.21 -12.03
CA SER A 38 3.25 -20.63 -12.92
C SER A 38 3.45 -20.14 -14.35
N GLY A 39 3.98 -18.92 -14.52
CA GLY A 39 4.20 -18.35 -15.85
C GLY A 39 5.37 -18.98 -16.61
N ILE A 40 6.40 -19.44 -15.92
CA ILE A 40 7.56 -20.11 -16.52
C ILE A 40 7.30 -21.62 -16.66
N GLY A 41 6.58 -22.24 -15.71
CA GLY A 41 6.25 -23.67 -15.74
C GLY A 41 7.45 -24.60 -15.47
N LYS A 42 8.48 -24.11 -14.76
CA LYS A 42 9.67 -24.87 -14.34
C LYS A 42 9.77 -24.91 -12.82
N LEU A 43 10.49 -25.89 -12.30
CA LEU A 43 10.90 -25.87 -10.90
C LEU A 43 11.82 -24.68 -10.62
N ALA A 44 11.75 -24.11 -9.42
CA ALA A 44 12.53 -22.93 -9.06
C ALA A 44 14.05 -23.12 -9.26
N GLN A 45 14.55 -24.33 -8.99
CA GLN A 45 15.95 -24.72 -9.15
C GLN A 45 16.42 -24.75 -10.62
N GLU A 46 15.50 -24.94 -11.56
CA GLU A 46 15.78 -25.06 -13.00
C GLU A 46 15.66 -23.73 -13.74
N ILE A 47 15.18 -22.69 -13.06
CA ILE A 47 14.95 -21.38 -13.67
C ILE A 47 16.27 -20.70 -13.99
N THR A 48 16.45 -20.34 -15.25
CA THR A 48 17.63 -19.62 -15.75
C THR A 48 17.43 -18.11 -15.78
N THR A 49 18.53 -17.39 -15.95
CA THR A 49 18.47 -15.92 -16.18
C THR A 49 17.64 -15.56 -17.40
N GLU A 50 17.69 -16.40 -18.46
CA GLU A 50 16.95 -16.14 -19.71
C GLU A 50 15.45 -16.37 -19.52
N ASP A 51 15.05 -17.41 -18.79
CA ASP A 51 13.65 -17.64 -18.42
C ASP A 51 13.07 -16.40 -17.69
N LEU A 52 13.82 -15.82 -16.76
CA LEU A 52 13.38 -14.63 -16.02
C LEU A 52 13.31 -13.39 -16.91
N ARG A 53 14.25 -13.20 -17.84
CA ARG A 53 14.21 -12.09 -18.78
C ARG A 53 12.96 -12.17 -19.67
N GLN A 54 12.70 -13.37 -20.20
CA GLN A 54 11.52 -13.60 -21.02
C GLN A 54 10.24 -13.36 -20.21
N TYR A 55 10.14 -13.94 -19.00
CA TYR A 55 8.98 -13.73 -18.13
C TYR A 55 8.72 -12.25 -17.83
N LEU A 56 9.75 -11.46 -17.49
CA LEU A 56 9.59 -10.03 -17.19
C LEU A 56 9.17 -9.23 -18.44
N THR A 57 9.67 -9.60 -19.61
CA THR A 57 9.31 -8.97 -20.89
C THR A 57 7.86 -9.26 -21.24
N ASP A 58 7.45 -10.53 -21.15
CA ASP A 58 6.09 -10.98 -21.44
C ASP A 58 5.09 -10.36 -20.45
N TYR A 59 5.43 -10.34 -19.17
CA TYR A 59 4.61 -9.70 -18.13
C TYR A 59 4.39 -8.21 -18.43
N GLN A 60 5.46 -7.50 -18.82
CA GLN A 60 5.37 -6.09 -19.18
C GLN A 60 4.46 -5.86 -20.39
N THR A 61 4.64 -6.66 -21.44
CA THR A 61 3.91 -6.52 -22.70
C THR A 61 2.43 -6.86 -22.54
N GLN A 62 2.13 -8.02 -21.97
CA GLN A 62 0.76 -8.53 -21.83
C GLN A 62 -0.09 -7.67 -20.87
N ARG A 63 0.50 -7.22 -19.77
CA ARG A 63 -0.21 -6.43 -18.75
C ARG A 63 -0.02 -4.93 -18.91
N LYS A 64 0.71 -4.48 -19.92
CA LYS A 64 1.07 -3.07 -20.11
C LYS A 64 1.63 -2.43 -18.83
N SER A 65 2.43 -3.20 -18.08
CA SER A 65 2.92 -2.81 -16.78
C SER A 65 4.01 -1.76 -16.87
N SER A 66 4.02 -0.84 -15.88
CA SER A 66 5.06 0.19 -15.81
C SER A 66 6.44 -0.41 -15.52
N LYS A 67 7.50 0.29 -15.95
CA LYS A 67 8.89 -0.08 -15.61
C LYS A 67 9.12 -0.19 -14.10
N VAL A 68 8.42 0.62 -13.29
CA VAL A 68 8.48 0.55 -11.82
C VAL A 68 7.91 -0.78 -11.32
N THR A 69 6.80 -1.25 -11.89
CA THR A 69 6.21 -2.54 -11.56
C THR A 69 7.18 -3.68 -11.87
N ILE A 70 7.82 -3.65 -13.04
CA ILE A 70 8.81 -4.66 -13.43
C ILE A 70 10.02 -4.66 -12.49
N ASP A 71 10.54 -3.48 -12.10
CA ASP A 71 11.65 -3.43 -11.12
C ASP A 71 11.23 -3.94 -9.74
N ASN A 72 10.00 -3.71 -9.31
CA ASN A 72 9.48 -4.26 -8.07
C ASN A 72 9.41 -5.80 -8.12
N ILE A 73 8.89 -6.38 -9.21
CA ILE A 73 8.89 -7.83 -9.41
C ILE A 73 10.32 -8.35 -9.38
N ARG A 74 11.25 -7.77 -10.17
CA ARG A 74 12.66 -8.14 -10.17
C ARG A 74 13.26 -8.15 -8.77
N ARG A 75 12.97 -7.14 -7.94
CA ARG A 75 13.47 -7.05 -6.56
C ARG A 75 12.97 -8.18 -5.68
N ILE A 76 11.69 -8.55 -5.81
CA ILE A 76 11.11 -9.68 -5.08
C ILE A 76 11.78 -10.99 -5.52
N LEU A 77 11.91 -11.21 -6.83
CA LEU A 77 12.59 -12.39 -7.36
C LEU A 77 14.06 -12.42 -6.94
N SER A 78 14.74 -11.28 -6.89
CA SER A 78 16.10 -11.19 -6.37
C SER A 78 16.20 -11.62 -4.90
N SER A 79 15.23 -11.18 -4.06
CA SER A 79 15.19 -11.60 -2.66
C SER A 79 14.95 -13.09 -2.51
N TYR A 80 14.04 -13.67 -3.32
CA TYR A 80 13.75 -15.11 -3.28
C TYR A 80 14.93 -15.96 -3.74
N PHE A 81 15.50 -15.67 -4.90
CA PHE A 81 16.62 -16.46 -5.43
C PHE A 81 17.94 -16.25 -4.68
N SER A 82 18.13 -15.08 -4.04
CA SER A 82 19.28 -14.91 -3.13
C SER A 82 19.12 -15.75 -1.88
N TRP A 83 17.92 -15.82 -1.30
CA TRP A 83 17.62 -16.71 -0.19
C TRP A 83 17.81 -18.18 -0.59
N MET A 84 17.37 -18.59 -1.79
CA MET A 84 17.60 -19.96 -2.29
C MET A 84 19.10 -20.28 -2.46
N GLU A 85 19.92 -19.30 -2.85
CA GLU A 85 21.38 -19.44 -2.93
C GLU A 85 21.99 -19.54 -1.52
N ASP A 86 21.55 -18.71 -0.58
CA ASP A 86 22.03 -18.70 0.81
C ASP A 86 21.66 -20.00 1.57
N GLU A 87 20.55 -20.65 1.22
CA GLU A 87 20.09 -21.93 1.80
C GLU A 87 20.51 -23.15 0.96
N ASP A 88 21.45 -22.99 0.05
CA ASP A 88 22.01 -24.07 -0.80
C ASP A 88 20.97 -24.79 -1.68
N HIS A 89 19.79 -24.24 -1.91
CA HIS A 89 18.80 -24.79 -2.85
C HIS A 89 19.23 -24.64 -4.31
N ILE A 90 20.05 -23.63 -4.61
CA ILE A 90 20.66 -23.37 -5.91
C ILE A 90 22.12 -22.90 -5.74
N VAL A 91 22.93 -23.18 -6.73
CA VAL A 91 24.37 -22.78 -6.70
C VAL A 91 24.53 -21.28 -6.91
N LYS A 92 23.67 -20.65 -7.72
CA LYS A 92 23.78 -19.24 -8.08
C LYS A 92 22.43 -18.66 -8.49
N SER A 93 22.12 -17.51 -7.91
CA SER A 93 20.89 -16.79 -8.23
C SER A 93 20.81 -16.36 -9.72
N PRO A 94 19.77 -16.79 -10.45
CA PRO A 94 19.58 -16.41 -11.86
C PRO A 94 19.27 -14.93 -12.06
N VAL A 95 18.82 -14.22 -11.00
CA VAL A 95 18.51 -12.78 -11.05
C VAL A 95 19.77 -11.91 -11.03
N ARG A 96 20.89 -12.44 -10.61
CA ARG A 96 22.14 -11.70 -10.42
C ARG A 96 22.60 -10.90 -11.65
N ARG A 97 22.27 -11.38 -12.87
CA ARG A 97 22.58 -10.73 -14.16
C ARG A 97 21.45 -9.86 -14.68
N ILE A 98 20.36 -9.67 -13.91
CA ILE A 98 19.24 -8.80 -14.27
C ILE A 98 19.37 -7.51 -13.48
N HIS A 99 19.89 -6.48 -14.11
CA HIS A 99 20.12 -5.19 -13.48
C HIS A 99 18.83 -4.42 -13.22
N LYS A 100 18.92 -3.43 -12.33
CA LYS A 100 17.83 -2.51 -12.03
C LYS A 100 17.27 -1.87 -13.31
N VAL A 101 15.95 -1.88 -13.44
CA VAL A 101 15.27 -1.22 -14.56
C VAL A 101 15.38 0.30 -14.41
N LYS A 102 15.91 0.97 -15.41
CA LYS A 102 16.00 2.44 -15.41
C LYS A 102 14.60 3.03 -15.55
N THR A 103 14.18 3.78 -14.51
CA THR A 103 12.92 4.51 -14.49
C THR A 103 13.20 6.00 -14.43
N ALA A 104 12.47 6.80 -15.21
CA ALA A 104 12.51 8.24 -15.08
C ALA A 104 11.93 8.64 -13.72
N LYS A 105 12.54 9.63 -13.05
CA LYS A 105 11.88 10.30 -11.93
C LYS A 105 10.75 11.16 -12.48
N VAL A 106 9.53 10.77 -12.22
CA VAL A 106 8.35 11.59 -12.51
C VAL A 106 8.03 12.36 -11.23
N ILE A 107 8.08 13.68 -11.30
CA ILE A 107 7.55 14.55 -10.25
C ILE A 107 6.03 14.47 -10.38
N LYS A 108 5.37 13.93 -9.38
CA LYS A 108 3.91 13.93 -9.35
C LYS A 108 3.45 15.35 -9.01
N GLU A 109 2.52 15.86 -9.78
CA GLU A 109 1.82 17.09 -9.43
C GLU A 109 1.10 16.92 -8.10
N THR A 110 1.18 17.95 -7.28
CA THR A 110 0.44 18.05 -6.01
C THR A 110 -0.78 18.94 -6.23
N TYR A 111 -1.79 18.77 -5.41
CA TYR A 111 -2.92 19.69 -5.40
C TYR A 111 -2.44 21.10 -5.04
N SER A 112 -2.88 22.12 -5.82
CA SER A 112 -2.71 23.51 -5.45
C SER A 112 -3.72 23.90 -4.37
N ASP A 113 -3.51 25.04 -3.72
CA ASP A 113 -4.45 25.56 -2.73
C ASP A 113 -5.83 25.82 -3.37
N GLU A 114 -5.86 26.32 -4.62
CA GLU A 114 -7.10 26.53 -5.37
C GLU A 114 -7.83 25.22 -5.65
N THR A 115 -7.09 24.16 -6.00
CA THR A 115 -7.69 22.84 -6.21
C THR A 115 -8.30 22.30 -4.92
N LEU A 116 -7.65 22.51 -3.78
CA LEU A 116 -8.21 22.12 -2.49
C LEU A 116 -9.48 22.88 -2.15
N GLU A 117 -9.56 24.18 -2.45
CA GLU A 117 -10.80 24.97 -2.25
C GLU A 117 -11.92 24.46 -3.16
N ILE A 118 -11.64 24.17 -4.44
CA ILE A 118 -12.63 23.58 -5.36
C ILE A 118 -13.14 22.23 -4.83
N MET A 119 -12.25 21.39 -4.31
CA MET A 119 -12.64 20.12 -3.71
C MET A 119 -13.55 20.32 -2.48
N ARG A 120 -13.28 21.33 -1.65
CA ARG A 120 -14.12 21.69 -0.51
C ARG A 120 -15.52 22.15 -0.95
N ASP A 121 -15.58 23.01 -1.93
CA ASP A 121 -16.83 23.53 -2.49
C ASP A 121 -17.69 22.43 -3.14
N ASN A 122 -17.06 21.41 -3.71
CA ASN A 122 -17.73 20.26 -4.29
C ASN A 122 -18.22 19.23 -3.25
N CYS A 123 -17.87 19.38 -1.97
CA CYS A 123 -18.31 18.48 -0.93
C CYS A 123 -19.81 18.60 -0.65
N SER A 124 -20.57 17.59 -0.97
CA SER A 124 -21.99 17.46 -0.60
C SER A 124 -22.19 16.85 0.80
N SER A 125 -21.12 16.41 1.44
CA SER A 125 -21.13 15.71 2.73
C SER A 125 -20.13 16.35 3.69
N ILE A 126 -20.60 16.61 4.91
CA ILE A 126 -19.75 17.13 6.01
C ILE A 126 -18.63 16.15 6.37
N ARG A 127 -18.84 14.82 6.17
CA ARG A 127 -17.81 13.81 6.31
C ARG A 127 -16.66 14.06 5.33
N ASP A 128 -16.98 14.29 4.07
CA ASP A 128 -15.98 14.45 3.01
C ASP A 128 -15.17 15.71 3.20
N LEU A 129 -15.84 16.78 3.63
CA LEU A 129 -15.19 18.05 3.98
C LEU A 129 -14.21 17.87 5.15
N ALA A 130 -14.63 17.22 6.24
CA ALA A 130 -13.76 16.91 7.38
C ALA A 130 -12.56 16.02 7.00
N MET A 131 -12.78 15.11 6.07
CA MET A 131 -11.76 14.18 5.56
C MET A 131 -10.69 14.90 4.74
N ILE A 132 -11.10 15.80 3.83
CA ILE A 132 -10.16 16.60 3.02
C ILE A 132 -9.35 17.52 3.93
N ASP A 133 -9.98 18.21 4.86
CA ASP A 133 -9.29 19.14 5.75
C ASP A 133 -8.30 18.42 6.66
N LEU A 134 -8.66 17.25 7.21
CA LEU A 134 -7.75 16.48 8.05
C LEU A 134 -6.51 16.02 7.26
N LEU A 135 -6.69 15.54 6.03
CA LEU A 135 -5.57 15.14 5.18
C LEU A 135 -4.69 16.34 4.80
N ALA A 136 -5.30 17.46 4.39
CA ALA A 136 -4.58 18.65 3.93
C ALA A 136 -3.79 19.32 5.06
N SER A 137 -4.39 19.47 6.25
CA SER A 137 -3.74 20.19 7.36
C SER A 137 -2.70 19.34 8.10
N SER A 138 -2.94 18.02 8.24
CA SER A 138 -2.06 17.15 9.01
C SER A 138 -0.95 16.48 8.20
N GLY A 139 -1.10 16.35 6.89
CA GLY A 139 -0.19 15.63 6.02
C GLY A 139 -0.09 14.12 6.34
N MET A 140 -1.07 13.56 7.05
CA MET A 140 -1.09 12.14 7.33
C MET A 140 -1.38 11.31 6.07
N ARG A 141 -0.95 10.05 6.06
CA ARG A 141 -1.27 9.14 4.95
C ARG A 141 -2.73 8.68 5.03
N VAL A 142 -3.33 8.42 3.87
CA VAL A 142 -4.71 7.89 3.78
C VAL A 142 -4.90 6.63 4.63
N GLY A 143 -3.91 5.73 4.65
CA GLY A 143 -3.96 4.53 5.48
C GLY A 143 -3.91 4.82 6.98
N GLU A 144 -3.20 5.85 7.42
CA GLU A 144 -3.16 6.30 8.80
C GLU A 144 -4.52 6.89 9.20
N MET A 145 -5.10 7.74 8.36
CA MET A 145 -6.45 8.30 8.59
C MET A 145 -7.52 7.21 8.66
N SER A 146 -7.48 6.23 7.76
CA SER A 146 -8.44 5.11 7.75
C SER A 146 -8.41 4.28 9.05
N ALA A 147 -7.27 4.21 9.72
CA ALA A 147 -7.09 3.46 10.96
C ALA A 147 -7.59 4.20 12.22
N LEU A 148 -7.73 5.54 12.17
CA LEU A 148 -8.11 6.34 13.32
C LEU A 148 -9.51 6.01 13.85
N ASN A 149 -9.64 6.09 15.17
CA ASN A 149 -10.90 6.07 15.91
C ASN A 149 -11.29 7.48 16.36
N ARG A 150 -12.53 7.67 16.80
CA ARG A 150 -13.01 8.95 17.35
C ARG A 150 -12.16 9.39 18.54
N ASP A 151 -11.80 8.44 19.41
CA ASP A 151 -11.08 8.70 20.67
C ASP A 151 -9.58 8.99 20.46
N ASP A 152 -9.05 8.77 19.25
CA ASP A 152 -7.66 9.09 18.90
C ASP A 152 -7.45 10.60 18.67
N ILE A 153 -8.54 11.40 18.59
CA ILE A 153 -8.48 12.82 18.28
C ILE A 153 -8.46 13.66 19.57
N ASN A 154 -7.36 14.34 19.80
CA ASN A 154 -7.28 15.34 20.86
C ASN A 154 -7.70 16.72 20.30
N PHE A 155 -8.97 17.08 20.50
CA PHE A 155 -9.51 18.34 20.01
C PHE A 155 -8.96 19.58 20.75
N ASN A 156 -8.49 19.44 22.00
CA ASN A 156 -7.94 20.54 22.75
C ASN A 156 -6.61 21.01 22.17
N GLU A 157 -5.69 20.05 21.96
CA GLU A 157 -4.37 20.31 21.40
C GLU A 157 -4.35 20.27 19.87
N ARG A 158 -5.46 19.86 19.23
CA ARG A 158 -5.61 19.71 17.78
C ARG A 158 -4.56 18.77 17.19
N GLU A 159 -4.45 17.59 17.79
CA GLU A 159 -3.49 16.58 17.42
C GLU A 159 -4.08 15.16 17.44
N CYS A 160 -3.42 14.25 16.79
CA CYS A 160 -3.64 12.81 16.97
C CYS A 160 -2.33 12.03 16.74
N VAL A 161 -2.26 10.84 17.32
CA VAL A 161 -1.15 9.91 17.12
C VAL A 161 -1.47 9.01 15.93
N VAL A 162 -0.56 8.91 14.98
CA VAL A 162 -0.68 8.01 13.83
C VAL A 162 0.48 7.02 13.79
N PHE A 163 0.20 5.83 13.26
CA PHE A 163 1.16 4.74 13.16
C PHE A 163 1.66 4.61 11.72
N GLY A 164 2.93 4.89 11.52
CA GLY A 164 3.59 4.76 10.22
C GLY A 164 4.11 3.35 9.94
N LYS A 165 4.87 3.22 8.86
CA LYS A 165 5.54 1.97 8.48
C LYS A 165 6.46 1.48 9.61
N GLY A 166 6.33 0.19 9.98
CA GLY A 166 7.10 -0.41 11.07
C GLY A 166 6.60 -0.01 12.46
N SER A 167 5.30 0.30 12.60
CA SER A 167 4.65 0.68 13.87
C SER A 167 5.29 1.89 14.56
N LYS A 168 5.96 2.76 13.79
CA LYS A 168 6.50 4.01 14.33
C LYS A 168 5.38 5.00 14.54
N GLU A 169 5.23 5.42 15.79
CA GLU A 169 4.29 6.46 16.19
C GLU A 169 4.82 7.85 15.83
N ARG A 170 3.92 8.73 15.42
CA ARG A 170 4.18 10.16 15.36
C ARG A 170 2.92 10.95 15.66
N ILE A 171 3.10 12.09 16.29
CA ILE A 171 2.03 13.07 16.47
C ILE A 171 1.88 13.86 15.17
N VAL A 172 0.64 14.10 14.77
CA VAL A 172 0.28 15.00 13.67
C VAL A 172 -0.69 16.04 14.19
N TYR A 173 -0.57 17.25 13.69
CA TYR A 173 -1.37 18.40 14.10
C TYR A 173 -2.33 18.78 12.98
N PHE A 174 -3.47 19.37 13.35
CA PHE A 174 -4.45 19.89 12.40
C PHE A 174 -4.92 21.29 12.82
N ASP A 175 -5.41 22.06 11.85
CA ASP A 175 -5.78 23.44 12.05
C ASP A 175 -7.17 23.61 12.70
N ALA A 176 -7.54 24.86 13.00
CA ALA A 176 -8.81 25.19 13.64
C ALA A 176 -10.01 24.89 12.73
N ARG A 177 -9.89 25.04 11.41
CA ARG A 177 -10.93 24.70 10.43
C ARG A 177 -11.24 23.21 10.49
N THR A 178 -10.20 22.38 10.44
CA THR A 178 -10.30 20.92 10.55
C THR A 178 -10.98 20.49 11.86
N LYS A 179 -10.62 21.13 12.99
CA LYS A 179 -11.29 20.90 14.27
C LYS A 179 -12.80 21.09 14.17
N ILE A 180 -13.24 22.23 13.63
CA ILE A 180 -14.66 22.57 13.50
C ILE A 180 -15.37 21.53 12.61
N HIS A 181 -14.81 21.22 11.44
CA HIS A 181 -15.44 20.27 10.51
C HIS A 181 -15.48 18.85 11.06
N LEU A 182 -14.44 18.40 11.78
CA LEU A 182 -14.45 17.11 12.47
C LEU A 182 -15.51 17.05 13.56
N GLN A 183 -15.63 18.08 14.39
CA GLN A 183 -16.64 18.14 15.44
C GLN A 183 -18.05 18.10 14.84
N ASN A 184 -18.34 18.94 13.85
CA ASN A 184 -19.62 18.95 13.16
C ASN A 184 -19.95 17.60 12.51
N TYR A 185 -18.95 16.93 11.91
CA TYR A 185 -19.13 15.60 11.36
C TYR A 185 -19.47 14.57 12.45
N LEU A 186 -18.71 14.55 13.53
CA LEU A 186 -18.94 13.60 14.62
C LEU A 186 -20.29 13.82 15.30
N GLU A 187 -20.73 15.07 15.48
CA GLU A 187 -22.04 15.44 16.01
C GLU A 187 -23.19 15.00 15.09
N SER A 188 -22.97 15.02 13.76
CA SER A 188 -23.96 14.57 12.78
C SER A 188 -24.15 13.06 12.70
N ARG A 189 -23.26 12.28 13.34
CA ARG A 189 -23.31 10.81 13.30
C ARG A 189 -24.30 10.25 14.29
N SER A 190 -25.13 9.31 13.81
CA SER A 190 -26.08 8.55 14.64
C SER A 190 -25.64 7.11 14.94
N ASP A 191 -24.51 6.65 14.38
CA ASP A 191 -23.97 5.31 14.59
C ASP A 191 -23.04 5.22 15.80
N SER A 192 -22.81 4.00 16.31
CA SER A 192 -21.91 3.70 17.43
C SER A 192 -20.52 3.20 17.00
N ASN A 193 -20.18 3.21 15.70
CA ASN A 193 -18.92 2.70 15.22
C ASN A 193 -17.75 3.55 15.78
N PRO A 194 -16.71 2.93 16.37
CA PRO A 194 -15.58 3.67 16.95
C PRO A 194 -14.71 4.36 15.89
N ALA A 195 -14.75 3.93 14.61
CA ALA A 195 -13.94 4.53 13.55
C ALA A 195 -14.19 6.04 13.41
N LEU A 196 -13.13 6.80 13.16
CA LEU A 196 -13.24 8.24 12.90
C LEU A 196 -14.10 8.50 11.68
N PHE A 197 -13.84 7.83 10.55
CA PHE A 197 -14.63 7.95 9.33
C PHE A 197 -15.35 6.65 8.98
N VAL A 198 -16.63 6.77 8.66
CA VAL A 198 -17.50 5.64 8.31
C VAL A 198 -18.16 5.83 6.94
N SER A 199 -18.66 4.75 6.37
CA SER A 199 -19.52 4.78 5.18
C SER A 199 -20.80 5.57 5.47
N LEU A 200 -21.28 6.35 4.50
CA LEU A 200 -22.58 7.04 4.60
C LEU A 200 -23.74 6.06 4.49
N ALA A 201 -23.54 4.91 3.87
CA ALA A 201 -24.54 3.87 3.77
C ALA A 201 -24.51 2.93 5.00
N SER A 202 -25.70 2.49 5.44
CA SER A 202 -25.82 1.44 6.46
C SER A 202 -25.05 0.17 6.02
N PRO A 203 -24.37 -0.51 6.93
CA PRO A 203 -24.36 -0.37 8.40
C PRO A 203 -23.32 0.61 8.95
N HIS A 204 -22.87 1.62 8.21
CA HIS A 204 -21.90 2.63 8.62
C HIS A 204 -20.56 2.04 9.10
N GLY A 205 -20.04 1.08 8.32
CA GLY A 205 -18.73 0.45 8.59
C GLY A 205 -17.57 1.43 8.40
N ARG A 206 -16.42 1.13 9.05
CA ARG A 206 -15.16 1.90 8.87
C ARG A 206 -14.86 2.15 7.40
N LEU A 207 -14.60 3.39 7.05
CA LEU A 207 -14.24 3.77 5.67
C LEU A 207 -12.83 3.27 5.35
N GLN A 208 -12.76 2.36 4.40
CA GLN A 208 -11.50 1.74 3.97
C GLN A 208 -10.72 2.66 3.02
N ILE A 209 -9.41 2.43 2.90
CA ILE A 209 -8.49 3.20 2.04
C ILE A 209 -9.06 3.37 0.63
N GLY A 210 -9.51 2.28 -0.01
CA GLY A 210 -10.07 2.34 -1.36
C GLY A 210 -11.34 3.18 -1.48
N GLY A 211 -12.14 3.24 -0.42
CA GLY A 211 -13.32 4.12 -0.34
C GLY A 211 -12.93 5.59 -0.25
N ILE A 212 -11.92 5.92 0.57
CA ILE A 212 -11.37 7.27 0.70
C ILE A 212 -10.77 7.72 -0.63
N GLU A 213 -9.88 6.92 -1.22
CA GLU A 213 -9.22 7.25 -2.49
C GLU A 213 -10.20 7.44 -3.65
N ARG A 214 -11.25 6.61 -3.71
CA ARG A 214 -12.30 6.78 -4.71
C ARG A 214 -13.02 8.10 -4.50
N ARG A 215 -13.40 8.42 -3.27
CA ARG A 215 -14.13 9.66 -2.98
C ARG A 215 -13.30 10.90 -3.27
N LEU A 216 -12.01 10.90 -2.92
CA LEU A 216 -11.12 12.02 -3.26
C LEU A 216 -10.99 12.23 -4.78
N ARG A 217 -10.95 11.15 -5.57
CA ARG A 217 -10.93 11.23 -7.05
C ARG A 217 -12.25 11.75 -7.66
N GLU A 218 -13.37 11.52 -7.00
CA GLU A 218 -14.67 12.03 -7.45
C GLU A 218 -14.82 13.53 -7.15
N LEU A 219 -14.10 14.07 -6.19
CA LEU A 219 -14.16 15.48 -5.77
C LEU A 219 -13.10 16.36 -6.46
N GLY A 220 -12.01 15.81 -6.93
CA GLY A 220 -10.93 16.49 -7.67
C GLY A 220 -10.82 16.04 -9.09
#